data_9cdab22228c2d7c2e02241fb41d54f4f
#
_entry.id   9cdab22228c2d7c2e02241fb41d54f4f
#
_cell.length_a   1.000
_cell.length_b   1.000
_cell.length_c   1.000
_cell.angle_alpha   90.00
_cell.angle_beta   90.00
_cell.angle_gamma   90.00
#
_symmetry.space_group_name_H-M   'P 1'
#
loop_
_entity.id
_entity.type
_entity.pdbx_description
1 polymer ?
#
loop_
_entity_poly.entity_id
_entity_poly.type
_entity_poly.pdbx_seq_one_letter_code
_entity_poly.pdbx_strand_id
1 'polypeptide(L)'
;MVAIVKKFSYTGTVQEVVVPAGSQSIDVYLWGGAGGGGGPDDNPGGPGTGGHHVKHLAYTGTGGASIAGNIGNTLQVAVGGAGGGGSSGGGAPGGVNGKSLTDYSGGTGGSAGPRPYSGGGGGGGGATLVTINGTAIHIAGGGSGGGGAGNHSGSTSGISTNSAHSQSPSTLGQNGGSHSGDGGGGGAGGGGFVGGKGGAGGSGDNTGQGGHTGLSLVQTGGTGVLASGVTPGGTGESYYVAGTSVGGSPASAGSNGYAVVVFNIGVQANVKVSGSWKEVNDMYTKVSGAWKQVTAGYVKVSGTWKALFNSGLNFIENAAGFGNTTGASGASSGSGGGGCFIAGTMISMHDGSLKPVEQVDIGDTVRIGGKVFATGKFLIDNLYDYNGIQVSGTHMVKEDGAWVRVEDSRLGVSLGDDEVIVYVFGNENRRIIINGTEFTDYFELSEQQELINHGEDIFSNWQDHDRQIHDKNVNILNA
;
A
#
# COMPACT_ATOMS: atom_id res chain seq x y z
N MET A 1 -3.53 -17.44 7.14
CA MET A 1 -4.21 -16.15 7.34
C MET A 1 -4.43 -15.57 5.95
N VAL A 2 -5.63 -15.15 5.60
CA VAL A 2 -5.88 -14.38 4.38
C VAL A 2 -5.77 -12.92 4.74
N ALA A 3 -5.13 -12.11 3.90
CA ALA A 3 -5.04 -10.68 4.13
C ALA A 3 -5.78 -9.91 3.03
N ILE A 4 -6.51 -8.89 3.41
CA ILE A 4 -7.19 -7.98 2.49
C ILE A 4 -6.51 -6.62 2.60
N VAL A 5 -5.81 -6.20 1.56
CA VAL A 5 -5.10 -4.92 1.50
C VAL A 5 -6.03 -3.83 1.00
N LYS A 6 -6.06 -2.71 1.72
CA LYS A 6 -6.77 -1.48 1.31
C LYS A 6 -5.80 -0.32 1.34
N LYS A 7 -5.72 0.40 0.24
CA LYS A 7 -4.83 1.56 0.03
C LYS A 7 -5.67 2.83 -0.06
N PHE A 8 -5.20 3.91 0.55
CA PHE A 8 -5.93 5.17 0.64
C PHE A 8 -5.01 6.33 0.30
N SER A 9 -5.35 7.05 -0.75
CA SER A 9 -4.73 8.32 -1.13
C SER A 9 -5.56 9.49 -0.58
N TYR A 10 -4.99 10.68 -0.56
CA TYR A 10 -5.69 11.89 -0.13
C TYR A 10 -6.85 12.24 -1.07
N THR A 11 -8.05 12.41 -0.49
CA THR A 11 -9.27 12.79 -1.21
C THR A 11 -9.88 14.09 -0.68
N GLY A 12 -9.34 14.62 0.41
CA GLY A 12 -9.94 15.75 1.14
C GLY A 12 -11.12 15.37 2.04
N THR A 13 -11.51 14.09 2.06
CA THR A 13 -12.61 13.56 2.85
C THR A 13 -12.19 12.29 3.59
N VAL A 14 -12.98 11.89 4.58
CA VAL A 14 -12.84 10.59 5.26
C VAL A 14 -13.24 9.49 4.31
N GLN A 15 -12.42 8.47 4.22
CA GLN A 15 -12.68 7.25 3.47
C GLN A 15 -13.07 6.13 4.42
N GLU A 16 -13.96 5.26 4.00
CA GLU A 16 -14.53 4.23 4.86
C GLU A 16 -14.28 2.84 4.28
N VAL A 17 -13.99 1.90 5.16
CA VAL A 17 -13.89 0.49 4.81
C VAL A 17 -14.57 -0.35 5.88
N VAL A 18 -15.41 -1.27 5.45
CA VAL A 18 -16.06 -2.22 6.37
C VAL A 18 -15.04 -3.24 6.84
N VAL A 19 -14.96 -3.50 8.14
CA VAL A 19 -14.13 -4.57 8.70
C VAL A 19 -14.65 -5.91 8.21
N PRO A 20 -13.88 -6.66 7.40
CA PRO A 20 -14.34 -7.90 6.79
C PRO A 20 -14.65 -8.99 7.82
N ALA A 21 -15.57 -9.90 7.46
CA ALA A 21 -15.83 -11.08 8.28
C ALA A 21 -14.57 -11.93 8.47
N GLY A 22 -14.35 -12.39 9.70
CA GLY A 22 -13.18 -13.18 10.06
C GLY A 22 -11.92 -12.37 10.36
N SER A 23 -11.97 -11.04 10.33
CA SER A 23 -10.83 -10.19 10.71
C SER A 23 -10.45 -10.41 12.16
N GLN A 24 -9.20 -10.79 12.40
CA GLN A 24 -8.63 -10.97 13.74
C GLN A 24 -7.72 -9.80 14.15
N SER A 25 -7.03 -9.24 13.20
CA SER A 25 -6.14 -8.09 13.39
C SER A 25 -6.03 -7.29 12.11
N ILE A 26 -5.40 -6.12 12.19
CA ILE A 26 -5.01 -5.34 11.02
C ILE A 26 -3.52 -5.00 11.09
N ASP A 27 -2.89 -4.89 9.91
CA ASP A 27 -1.62 -4.16 9.82
C ASP A 27 -1.94 -2.75 9.31
N VAL A 28 -1.30 -1.78 9.93
CA VAL A 28 -1.50 -0.35 9.61
C VAL A 28 -0.19 0.26 9.19
N TYR A 29 -0.20 0.99 8.07
CA TYR A 29 0.90 1.79 7.58
C TYR A 29 0.36 3.17 7.23
N LEU A 30 0.83 4.20 7.91
CA LEU A 30 0.35 5.57 7.73
C LEU A 30 1.52 6.52 7.46
N TRP A 31 1.35 7.43 6.50
CA TRP A 31 2.25 8.55 6.25
C TRP A 31 1.45 9.85 6.33
N GLY A 32 1.84 10.74 7.20
CA GLY A 32 1.22 12.07 7.34
C GLY A 32 1.44 12.94 6.10
N GLY A 33 0.59 13.92 5.87
CA GLY A 33 0.82 14.93 4.85
C GLY A 33 2.05 15.77 5.19
N ALA A 34 2.83 16.17 4.20
CA ALA A 34 4.03 16.97 4.39
C ALA A 34 3.75 18.46 4.47
N GLY A 35 4.63 19.21 5.11
CA GLY A 35 4.58 20.67 5.14
C GLY A 35 5.13 21.31 3.87
N GLY A 36 4.68 22.52 3.56
CA GLY A 36 5.16 23.35 2.47
C GLY A 36 6.42 24.13 2.82
N GLY A 37 7.19 24.51 1.83
CA GLY A 37 8.35 25.41 1.98
C GLY A 37 7.93 26.86 2.15
N GLY A 38 8.73 27.64 2.85
CA GLY A 38 8.56 29.09 2.96
C GLY A 38 8.85 29.82 1.67
N GLY A 39 8.24 30.98 1.49
CA GLY A 39 8.42 31.83 0.34
C GLY A 39 9.84 32.43 0.28
N PRO A 40 10.37 32.60 -0.91
CA PRO A 40 11.67 33.28 -1.11
C PRO A 40 11.54 34.79 -1.03
N ASP A 41 12.68 35.40 -0.89
CA ASP A 41 13.04 36.77 -1.13
C ASP A 41 14.29 36.77 -2.05
N ASP A 42 15.26 37.68 -1.91
CA ASP A 42 16.57 37.55 -2.53
C ASP A 42 17.30 36.25 -2.12
N ASN A 43 16.90 35.64 -1.01
CA ASN A 43 17.30 34.33 -0.53
C ASN A 43 16.14 33.33 -0.58
N PRO A 44 16.41 32.04 -0.77
CA PRO A 44 15.37 31.03 -0.72
C PRO A 44 14.75 30.90 0.68
N GLY A 45 13.44 30.69 0.76
CA GLY A 45 12.75 30.28 1.99
C GLY A 45 13.20 28.91 2.47
N GLY A 46 12.84 28.54 3.68
CA GLY A 46 13.15 27.23 4.26
C GLY A 46 12.28 26.11 3.67
N PRO A 47 12.82 24.91 3.45
CA PRO A 47 12.01 23.77 3.07
C PRO A 47 11.07 23.34 4.21
N GLY A 48 9.91 22.81 3.86
CA GLY A 48 9.03 22.09 4.79
C GLY A 48 9.58 20.71 5.13
N THR A 49 9.03 20.06 6.17
CA THR A 49 9.39 18.68 6.50
C THR A 49 8.46 17.67 5.86
N GLY A 50 8.96 16.46 5.64
CA GLY A 50 8.14 15.29 5.36
C GLY A 50 7.18 14.98 6.51
N GLY A 51 6.17 14.19 6.25
CA GLY A 51 5.29 13.66 7.28
C GLY A 51 5.92 12.46 8.02
N HIS A 52 5.44 12.20 9.22
CA HIS A 52 5.84 11.03 9.99
C HIS A 52 5.24 9.74 9.42
N HIS A 53 5.85 8.62 9.74
CA HIS A 53 5.32 7.30 9.45
C HIS A 53 4.95 6.57 10.73
N VAL A 54 3.84 5.82 10.69
CA VAL A 54 3.41 4.90 11.74
C VAL A 54 3.14 3.54 11.11
N LYS A 55 3.68 2.50 11.75
CA LYS A 55 3.46 1.10 11.40
C LYS A 55 3.05 0.31 12.62
N HIS A 56 2.02 -0.53 12.47
CA HIS A 56 1.64 -1.50 13.48
C HIS A 56 1.20 -2.79 12.78
N LEU A 57 1.90 -3.89 13.06
CA LEU A 57 1.57 -5.22 12.54
C LEU A 57 0.70 -5.98 13.52
N ALA A 58 -0.25 -6.74 13.01
CA ALA A 58 -1.14 -7.60 13.79
C ALA A 58 -1.86 -6.87 14.95
N TYR A 59 -2.26 -5.61 14.73
CA TYR A 59 -3.04 -4.86 15.73
C TYR A 59 -4.42 -5.49 15.92
N THR A 60 -4.70 -5.97 17.13
CA THR A 60 -5.98 -6.60 17.48
C THR A 60 -6.97 -5.62 18.11
N GLY A 61 -6.46 -4.55 18.69
CA GLY A 61 -7.24 -3.60 19.47
C GLY A 61 -7.76 -4.18 20.80
N THR A 62 -8.36 -3.33 21.60
CA THR A 62 -9.00 -3.70 22.89
C THR A 62 -10.31 -2.96 23.08
N GLY A 63 -11.24 -3.54 23.85
CA GLY A 63 -12.53 -2.91 24.13
C GLY A 63 -13.31 -2.53 22.86
N GLY A 64 -13.80 -1.31 22.79
CA GLY A 64 -14.56 -0.77 21.65
C GLY A 64 -13.74 -0.62 20.36
N ALA A 65 -12.42 -0.66 20.44
CA ALA A 65 -11.50 -0.63 19.29
C ALA A 65 -10.98 -2.02 18.88
N SER A 66 -11.52 -3.11 19.44
CA SER A 66 -11.18 -4.48 19.05
C SER A 66 -11.56 -4.76 17.59
N ILE A 67 -10.63 -5.24 16.78
CA ILE A 67 -10.88 -5.53 15.37
C ILE A 67 -11.92 -6.66 15.22
N ALA A 68 -11.74 -7.75 15.95
CA ALA A 68 -12.68 -8.88 15.94
C ALA A 68 -14.08 -8.49 16.48
N GLY A 69 -14.15 -7.57 17.42
CA GLY A 69 -15.41 -7.03 17.96
C GLY A 69 -16.15 -6.06 17.04
N ASN A 70 -15.49 -5.60 15.98
CA ASN A 70 -16.03 -4.61 15.03
C ASN A 70 -16.24 -5.16 13.61
N ILE A 71 -16.29 -6.48 13.43
CA ILE A 71 -16.64 -7.10 12.16
C ILE A 71 -17.98 -6.57 11.67
N GLY A 72 -18.04 -6.13 10.40
CA GLY A 72 -19.21 -5.51 9.79
C GLY A 72 -19.38 -4.01 10.10
N ASN A 73 -18.65 -3.46 11.07
CA ASN A 73 -18.60 -2.03 11.34
C ASN A 73 -17.62 -1.32 10.41
N THR A 74 -17.74 0.00 10.34
CA THR A 74 -16.88 0.82 9.47
C THR A 74 -15.62 1.27 10.22
N LEU A 75 -14.46 1.01 9.63
CA LEU A 75 -13.21 1.64 9.96
C LEU A 75 -13.05 2.87 9.05
N GLN A 76 -12.69 4.01 9.64
CA GLN A 76 -12.54 5.25 8.91
C GLN A 76 -11.07 5.60 8.76
N VAL A 77 -10.67 6.07 7.56
CA VAL A 77 -9.31 6.48 7.24
C VAL A 77 -9.35 7.91 6.72
N ALA A 78 -8.64 8.81 7.40
CA ALA A 78 -8.42 10.16 6.91
C ALA A 78 -6.96 10.32 6.53
N VAL A 79 -6.71 10.61 5.27
CA VAL A 79 -5.35 10.84 4.76
C VAL A 79 -5.04 12.32 4.82
N GLY A 80 -3.90 12.67 5.38
CA GLY A 80 -3.45 14.06 5.56
C GLY A 80 -3.07 14.72 4.26
N GLY A 81 -3.60 15.92 4.03
CA GLY A 81 -3.22 16.74 2.88
C GLY A 81 -1.89 17.45 3.10
N ALA A 82 -1.28 17.86 2.01
CA ALA A 82 -0.06 18.67 1.99
C ALA A 82 -0.30 20.10 2.47
N GLY A 83 0.66 20.68 3.15
CA GLY A 83 0.75 22.13 3.40
C GLY A 83 1.22 22.87 2.15
N GLY A 84 0.64 24.04 1.90
CA GLY A 84 0.99 24.89 0.78
C GLY A 84 2.32 25.62 0.98
N GLY A 85 2.98 25.97 -0.10
CA GLY A 85 4.17 26.84 -0.09
C GLY A 85 3.81 28.29 0.27
N GLY A 86 4.72 28.98 0.94
CA GLY A 86 4.64 30.42 1.16
C GLY A 86 4.92 31.20 -0.12
N SER A 87 4.30 32.37 -0.26
CA SER A 87 4.51 33.26 -1.40
C SER A 87 5.65 34.23 -1.14
N SER A 88 6.17 34.91 -2.21
CA SER A 88 7.17 35.95 -2.16
C SER A 88 6.54 37.35 -2.26
N GLY A 89 7.22 38.36 -1.73
CA GLY A 89 6.85 39.76 -1.83
C GLY A 89 6.16 40.33 -0.59
N GLY A 90 6.11 41.63 -0.48
CA GLY A 90 5.56 42.34 0.67
C GLY A 90 4.10 41.99 0.95
N GLY A 91 3.80 41.63 2.16
CA GLY A 91 2.48 41.18 2.55
C GLY A 91 2.06 39.82 1.99
N ALA A 92 3.00 39.04 1.42
CA ALA A 92 2.75 37.76 0.83
C ALA A 92 2.11 36.78 1.86
N PRO A 93 1.02 36.11 1.49
CA PRO A 93 0.37 35.17 2.38
C PRO A 93 1.25 33.97 2.64
N GLY A 94 1.13 33.42 3.84
CA GLY A 94 1.71 32.12 4.15
C GLY A 94 0.97 30.99 3.41
N GLY A 95 1.64 29.86 3.30
CA GLY A 95 1.08 28.66 2.69
C GLY A 95 -0.16 28.17 3.44
N VAL A 96 -1.14 27.66 2.68
CA VAL A 96 -2.37 27.11 3.23
C VAL A 96 -2.09 25.81 4.02
N ASN A 97 -2.94 25.51 4.98
CA ASN A 97 -2.82 24.29 5.79
C ASN A 97 -3.18 23.03 4.99
N GLY A 98 -2.46 21.96 5.27
CA GLY A 98 -2.82 20.62 4.82
C GLY A 98 -4.07 20.11 5.58
N LYS A 99 -5.07 19.71 4.84
CA LYS A 99 -6.33 19.22 5.39
C LYS A 99 -6.21 17.80 5.92
N SER A 100 -7.02 17.48 6.92
CA SER A 100 -7.28 16.12 7.43
C SER A 100 -8.72 16.09 7.94
N LEU A 101 -9.07 15.17 8.86
CA LEU A 101 -10.26 15.40 9.70
C LEU A 101 -10.13 16.76 10.37
N THR A 102 -11.26 17.39 10.63
CA THR A 102 -11.38 18.81 11.06
C THR A 102 -10.36 19.17 12.16
N ASP A 103 -10.09 18.22 13.07
CA ASP A 103 -9.24 18.44 14.24
C ASP A 103 -7.78 18.02 14.07
N TYR A 104 -7.38 17.51 12.89
CA TYR A 104 -6.04 16.96 12.64
C TYR A 104 -5.32 17.63 11.45
N SER A 105 -5.80 18.80 11.05
CA SER A 105 -5.19 19.60 9.98
C SER A 105 -3.93 20.30 10.48
N GLY A 106 -3.02 20.61 9.57
CA GLY A 106 -1.89 21.48 9.82
C GLY A 106 -2.33 22.94 10.04
N GLY A 107 -1.41 23.78 10.51
CA GLY A 107 -1.61 25.21 10.58
C GLY A 107 -1.34 25.94 9.25
N THR A 108 -1.75 27.19 9.14
CA THR A 108 -1.39 28.09 8.04
C THR A 108 -0.05 28.78 8.33
N GLY A 109 0.77 28.97 7.29
CA GLY A 109 2.00 29.76 7.41
C GLY A 109 1.72 31.22 7.78
N GLY A 110 2.67 31.86 8.44
CA GLY A 110 2.61 33.28 8.74
C GLY A 110 2.79 34.13 7.49
N SER A 111 2.12 35.28 7.44
CA SER A 111 2.30 36.24 6.37
C SER A 111 3.66 36.98 6.48
N ALA A 112 4.24 37.28 5.35
CA ALA A 112 5.38 38.17 5.26
C ALA A 112 5.03 39.59 5.72
N GLY A 113 6.05 40.36 6.08
CA GLY A 113 5.92 41.80 6.33
C GLY A 113 5.51 42.59 5.08
N PRO A 114 5.04 43.83 5.24
CA PRO A 114 4.46 44.60 4.14
C PRO A 114 5.48 45.18 3.16
N ARG A 115 6.76 45.01 3.38
CA ARG A 115 7.80 45.51 2.51
C ARG A 115 8.16 44.53 1.38
N PRO A 116 8.73 45.02 0.23
CA PRO A 116 8.83 44.24 -0.99
C PRO A 116 9.75 43.02 -0.94
N TYR A 117 10.54 42.87 0.12
CA TYR A 117 11.58 41.84 0.25
C TYR A 117 11.33 40.91 1.43
N SER A 118 10.24 40.13 1.38
CA SER A 118 9.89 39.20 2.45
C SER A 118 9.11 38.00 1.90
N GLY A 119 9.38 36.83 2.42
CA GLY A 119 8.66 35.58 2.07
C GLY A 119 7.66 35.17 3.16
N GLY A 120 6.50 34.69 2.78
CA GLY A 120 5.55 34.08 3.71
C GLY A 120 6.02 32.69 4.18
N GLY A 121 5.66 32.28 5.40
CA GLY A 121 5.94 30.94 5.91
C GLY A 121 5.16 29.86 5.16
N GLY A 122 5.70 28.65 5.10
CA GLY A 122 5.01 27.47 4.54
C GLY A 122 3.90 26.94 5.48
N GLY A 123 2.87 26.35 4.92
CA GLY A 123 1.79 25.67 5.66
C GLY A 123 2.22 24.32 6.23
N GLY A 124 1.63 23.90 7.34
CA GLY A 124 1.82 22.56 7.91
C GLY A 124 0.97 21.52 7.19
N GLY A 125 1.44 20.29 7.10
CA GLY A 125 0.70 19.15 6.59
C GLY A 125 -0.33 18.62 7.59
N GLY A 126 -1.38 17.96 7.11
CA GLY A 126 -2.37 17.27 7.93
C GLY A 126 -1.89 15.90 8.39
N ALA A 127 -2.41 15.42 9.52
CA ALA A 127 -2.14 14.05 9.97
C ALA A 127 -2.91 13.02 9.13
N THR A 128 -2.35 11.81 9.01
CA THR A 128 -3.05 10.63 8.49
C THR A 128 -3.45 9.75 9.64
N LEU A 129 -4.70 9.31 9.71
CA LEU A 129 -5.19 8.55 10.85
C LEU A 129 -6.22 7.50 10.47
N VAL A 130 -6.31 6.50 11.34
CA VAL A 130 -7.32 5.44 11.31
C VAL A 130 -8.14 5.51 12.57
N THR A 131 -9.46 5.50 12.43
CA THR A 131 -10.40 5.49 13.54
C THR A 131 -11.37 4.31 13.45
N ILE A 132 -11.83 3.85 14.59
CA ILE A 132 -12.91 2.88 14.72
C ILE A 132 -13.89 3.38 15.77
N ASN A 133 -15.18 3.38 15.45
CA ASN A 133 -16.22 3.95 16.33
C ASN A 133 -15.88 5.37 16.82
N GLY A 134 -15.33 6.22 15.94
CA GLY A 134 -14.93 7.58 16.28
C GLY A 134 -13.66 7.71 17.14
N THR A 135 -13.07 6.60 17.57
CA THR A 135 -11.82 6.59 18.34
C THR A 135 -10.61 6.41 17.43
N ALA A 136 -9.67 7.35 17.47
CA ALA A 136 -8.40 7.21 16.74
C ALA A 136 -7.55 6.10 17.36
N ILE A 137 -7.18 5.13 16.52
CA ILE A 137 -6.32 4.00 16.92
C ILE A 137 -4.86 4.25 16.57
N HIS A 138 -4.59 4.86 15.41
CA HIS A 138 -3.24 5.24 14.98
C HIS A 138 -3.28 6.58 14.27
N ILE A 139 -2.26 7.40 14.47
CA ILE A 139 -2.09 8.71 13.82
C ILE A 139 -0.64 8.88 13.43
N ALA A 140 -0.38 9.15 12.13
CA ALA A 140 0.90 9.63 11.65
C ALA A 140 0.85 11.16 11.55
N GLY A 141 1.72 11.84 12.29
CA GLY A 141 1.77 13.29 12.35
C GLY A 141 2.13 13.92 11.00
N GLY A 142 1.55 15.07 10.70
CA GLY A 142 1.88 15.87 9.53
C GLY A 142 3.21 16.63 9.69
N GLY A 143 3.82 16.92 8.55
CA GLY A 143 5.04 17.72 8.45
C GLY A 143 4.81 19.19 8.77
N SER A 144 5.86 19.90 9.15
CA SER A 144 5.85 21.34 9.43
C SER A 144 6.23 22.19 8.24
N GLY A 145 5.72 23.40 8.18
CA GLY A 145 6.12 24.39 7.18
C GLY A 145 7.50 24.98 7.43
N GLY A 146 8.19 25.35 6.38
CA GLY A 146 9.43 26.11 6.42
C GLY A 146 9.18 27.60 6.69
N GLY A 147 10.14 28.30 7.30
CA GLY A 147 10.10 29.75 7.47
C GLY A 147 10.31 30.49 6.17
N GLY A 148 9.65 31.63 5.99
CA GLY A 148 9.87 32.52 4.88
C GLY A 148 11.20 33.30 4.97
N ALA A 149 11.76 33.65 3.85
CA ALA A 149 12.99 34.45 3.80
C ALA A 149 12.75 35.89 4.26
N GLY A 150 13.77 36.50 4.84
CA GLY A 150 13.88 37.95 5.13
C GLY A 150 15.07 38.53 4.39
N ASN A 151 15.12 39.87 4.28
CA ASN A 151 15.97 40.60 3.34
C ASN A 151 17.50 40.32 3.43
N HIS A 152 18.05 39.84 4.51
CA HIS A 152 19.50 39.65 4.65
C HIS A 152 19.94 38.34 5.26
N SER A 153 19.06 37.43 5.50
CA SER A 153 19.40 36.19 6.21
C SER A 153 18.79 34.97 5.58
N GLY A 154 19.56 33.87 5.60
CA GLY A 154 19.18 32.57 5.05
C GLY A 154 17.98 31.97 5.75
N SER A 155 17.39 30.98 5.10
CA SER A 155 16.15 30.32 5.48
C SER A 155 16.26 29.38 6.67
N THR A 156 15.16 29.22 7.41
CA THR A 156 15.04 28.14 8.41
C THR A 156 14.09 27.05 7.93
N SER A 157 14.61 25.83 7.93
CA SER A 157 13.81 24.63 7.64
C SER A 157 12.75 24.38 8.69
N GLY A 158 11.69 23.70 8.33
CA GLY A 158 10.79 23.07 9.27
C GLY A 158 11.54 22.11 10.20
N ILE A 159 11.01 21.89 11.40
CA ILE A 159 11.63 21.09 12.45
C ILE A 159 10.85 19.80 12.62
N SER A 160 11.51 18.67 12.44
CA SER A 160 10.98 17.36 12.73
C SER A 160 11.34 16.96 14.16
N THR A 161 10.36 16.85 15.06
CA THR A 161 10.60 16.50 16.46
C THR A 161 9.56 15.49 16.96
N ASN A 162 10.00 14.57 17.82
CA ASN A 162 9.12 13.66 18.56
C ASN A 162 9.01 14.09 20.04
N SER A 163 9.63 15.18 20.44
CA SER A 163 9.60 15.64 21.82
C SER A 163 8.51 16.68 22.05
N ALA A 164 7.94 16.64 23.24
CA ALA A 164 6.94 17.57 23.73
C ALA A 164 7.48 19.01 23.89
N HIS A 165 7.98 19.59 22.81
CA HIS A 165 8.32 20.99 22.80
C HIS A 165 7.05 21.82 22.74
N SER A 166 6.70 22.44 23.85
CA SER A 166 5.62 23.43 24.01
C SER A 166 4.49 23.24 22.98
N GLN A 167 3.78 22.16 23.17
CA GLN A 167 2.76 21.64 22.26
C GLN A 167 1.51 22.50 22.31
N SER A 168 0.81 22.60 21.20
CA SER A 168 -0.57 23.04 21.23
C SER A 168 -1.39 22.07 22.09
N PRO A 169 -2.29 22.53 22.96
CA PRO A 169 -3.24 21.62 23.61
C PRO A 169 -4.25 21.03 22.60
N SER A 170 -4.11 21.29 21.34
CA SER A 170 -4.98 20.88 20.22
C SER A 170 -4.27 19.86 19.33
N THR A 171 -5.04 19.03 18.65
CA THR A 171 -4.59 18.15 17.57
C THR A 171 -4.27 18.90 16.27
N LEU A 172 -4.77 20.15 16.15
CA LEU A 172 -4.47 21.07 15.06
C LEU A 172 -3.04 21.60 15.17
N GLY A 173 -2.36 21.69 14.04
CA GLY A 173 -1.10 22.44 13.94
C GLY A 173 -1.33 23.95 14.15
N GLN A 174 -0.42 24.59 14.87
CA GLN A 174 -0.48 26.03 15.08
C GLN A 174 -0.09 26.81 13.82
N ASN A 175 -0.68 27.97 13.65
CA ASN A 175 -0.29 28.89 12.58
C ASN A 175 1.12 29.44 12.83
N GLY A 176 1.83 29.73 11.76
CA GLY A 176 3.08 30.46 11.80
C GLY A 176 2.86 31.92 12.21
N GLY A 177 3.83 32.51 12.88
CA GLY A 177 3.81 33.93 13.26
C GLY A 177 3.97 34.83 12.05
N SER A 178 3.12 35.85 11.91
CA SER A 178 3.25 36.90 10.93
C SER A 178 4.20 38.01 11.42
N HIS A 179 4.78 38.78 10.49
CA HIS A 179 5.65 39.90 10.83
C HIS A 179 5.15 41.25 10.23
N SER A 180 5.50 42.31 10.84
CA SER A 180 5.07 43.64 10.45
C SER A 180 6.15 44.51 9.78
N GLY A 181 7.41 44.06 9.72
CA GLY A 181 8.57 44.73 9.11
C GLY A 181 8.99 44.08 7.79
N ASP A 182 10.30 43.96 7.58
CA ASP A 182 10.94 43.34 6.41
C ASP A 182 11.30 41.86 6.66
N GLY A 183 10.71 41.26 7.68
CA GLY A 183 11.02 39.89 8.10
C GLY A 183 10.11 38.85 7.43
N GLY A 184 10.61 37.63 7.29
CA GLY A 184 9.86 36.49 6.76
C GLY A 184 8.81 35.99 7.71
N GLY A 185 7.71 35.43 7.19
CA GLY A 185 6.67 34.75 7.96
C GLY A 185 7.15 33.42 8.56
N GLY A 186 6.69 33.08 9.75
CA GLY A 186 6.98 31.79 10.38
C GLY A 186 6.27 30.63 9.69
N GLY A 187 6.91 29.46 9.64
CA GLY A 187 6.31 28.23 9.16
C GLY A 187 5.26 27.68 10.13
N ALA A 188 4.24 27.00 9.62
CA ALA A 188 3.18 26.41 10.44
C ALA A 188 3.57 25.06 11.03
N GLY A 189 2.88 24.70 12.13
CA GLY A 189 2.95 23.36 12.71
C GLY A 189 2.13 22.33 11.93
N GLY A 190 2.56 21.06 11.93
CA GLY A 190 1.80 19.94 11.38
C GLY A 190 0.67 19.48 12.31
N GLY A 191 -0.39 18.91 11.73
CA GLY A 191 -1.47 18.26 12.50
C GLY A 191 -1.00 16.93 13.09
N GLY A 192 -1.61 16.47 14.20
CA GLY A 192 -1.21 15.22 14.83
C GLY A 192 -2.05 14.85 16.05
N PHE A 193 -1.65 13.79 16.76
CA PHE A 193 -2.21 13.46 18.08
C PHE A 193 -2.07 14.65 19.05
N VAL A 194 -0.94 15.32 18.93
CA VAL A 194 -0.79 16.70 19.42
C VAL A 194 -0.24 17.52 18.26
N GLY A 195 -0.86 18.62 17.94
CA GLY A 195 -0.43 19.49 16.85
C GLY A 195 0.94 20.12 17.12
N GLY A 196 1.69 20.31 16.05
CA GLY A 196 2.98 20.97 16.10
C GLY A 196 2.85 22.47 16.33
N LYS A 197 3.86 23.07 16.96
CA LYS A 197 3.94 24.51 17.18
C LYS A 197 4.28 25.23 15.89
N GLY A 198 3.66 26.38 15.65
CA GLY A 198 4.09 27.30 14.60
C GLY A 198 5.40 27.98 14.94
N GLY A 199 6.22 28.26 13.94
CA GLY A 199 7.42 29.07 14.05
C GLY A 199 7.08 30.56 14.21
N ALA A 200 7.95 31.32 14.84
CA ALA A 200 7.82 32.77 14.95
C ALA A 200 8.13 33.46 13.61
N GLY A 201 7.48 34.59 13.32
CA GLY A 201 7.89 35.46 12.27
C GLY A 201 9.27 36.11 12.57
N GLY A 202 10.04 36.41 11.54
CA GLY A 202 11.34 37.05 11.67
C GLY A 202 11.18 38.47 12.16
N SER A 203 12.11 38.99 12.94
CA SER A 203 12.15 40.38 13.39
C SER A 203 13.12 41.20 12.54
N GLY A 204 12.75 42.44 12.16
CA GLY A 204 13.58 43.26 11.25
C GLY A 204 13.73 42.55 9.89
N ASP A 205 14.94 42.39 9.45
CA ASP A 205 15.31 41.80 8.15
C ASP A 205 15.56 40.25 8.28
N ASN A 206 15.15 39.64 9.39
CA ASN A 206 15.43 38.23 9.66
C ASN A 206 14.41 37.29 9.04
N THR A 207 14.83 36.06 8.77
CA THR A 207 13.94 34.98 8.34
C THR A 207 12.93 34.58 9.40
N GLY A 208 11.78 34.10 8.96
CA GLY A 208 10.84 33.38 9.82
C GLY A 208 11.42 32.06 10.28
N GLN A 209 11.02 31.62 11.47
CA GLN A 209 11.37 30.29 11.99
C GLN A 209 10.48 29.22 11.34
N GLY A 210 11.05 28.02 11.11
CA GLY A 210 10.26 26.84 10.71
C GLY A 210 9.33 26.39 11.83
N GLY A 211 8.19 25.82 11.47
CA GLY A 211 7.28 25.18 12.42
C GLY A 211 7.78 23.81 12.89
N HIS A 212 7.01 23.16 13.76
CA HIS A 212 7.26 21.82 14.28
C HIS A 212 6.26 20.82 13.71
N THR A 213 6.69 19.57 13.47
CA THR A 213 5.79 18.49 13.04
C THR A 213 4.75 18.17 14.11
N GLY A 214 3.61 17.62 13.71
CA GLY A 214 2.63 17.03 14.62
C GLY A 214 3.13 15.71 15.21
N LEU A 215 2.68 15.38 16.44
CA LEU A 215 3.01 14.10 17.05
C LEU A 215 2.16 12.96 16.51
N SER A 216 2.76 11.80 16.40
CA SER A 216 2.08 10.55 16.06
C SER A 216 1.49 9.89 17.29
N LEU A 217 0.36 9.18 17.11
CA LEU A 217 -0.17 8.21 18.08
C LEU A 217 0.17 6.81 17.60
N VAL A 218 0.94 6.08 18.39
CA VAL A 218 1.31 4.69 18.12
C VAL A 218 0.88 3.84 19.29
N GLN A 219 0.02 2.86 19.04
CA GLN A 219 -0.38 1.89 20.07
C GLN A 219 0.78 0.96 20.43
N THR A 220 0.71 0.37 21.62
CA THR A 220 1.75 -0.57 22.10
C THR A 220 1.97 -1.70 21.09
N GLY A 221 3.22 -1.92 20.73
CA GLY A 221 3.62 -2.91 19.69
C GLY A 221 3.84 -2.31 18.31
N GLY A 222 3.37 -1.10 18.05
CA GLY A 222 3.65 -0.38 16.82
C GLY A 222 4.96 0.41 16.86
N THR A 223 5.35 0.96 15.73
CA THR A 223 6.54 1.80 15.55
C THR A 223 6.19 3.11 14.88
N GLY A 224 6.88 4.18 15.28
CA GLY A 224 6.81 5.49 14.64
C GLY A 224 8.17 5.90 14.12
N VAL A 225 8.24 6.43 12.91
CA VAL A 225 9.45 6.94 12.28
C VAL A 225 9.25 8.40 11.93
N LEU A 226 10.17 9.25 12.41
CA LEU A 226 10.16 10.68 12.12
C LEU A 226 10.64 10.95 10.70
N ALA A 227 10.16 12.04 10.13
CA ALA A 227 10.75 12.59 8.93
C ALA A 227 12.17 13.11 9.19
N SER A 228 13.00 13.16 8.16
CA SER A 228 14.33 13.78 8.19
C SER A 228 14.39 14.88 7.13
N GLY A 229 14.26 16.13 7.55
CA GLY A 229 14.10 17.26 6.64
C GLY A 229 12.90 17.04 5.71
N VAL A 230 13.09 17.16 4.40
CA VAL A 230 12.04 16.94 3.40
C VAL A 230 11.67 15.45 3.23
N THR A 231 12.52 14.53 3.66
CA THR A 231 12.31 13.09 3.49
C THR A 231 11.31 12.58 4.52
N PRO A 232 10.23 11.92 4.11
CA PRO A 232 9.26 11.32 5.05
C PRO A 232 9.87 10.17 5.84
N GLY A 233 9.28 9.88 6.99
CA GLY A 233 9.59 8.65 7.71
C GLY A 233 9.17 7.41 6.92
N GLY A 234 9.85 6.26 7.16
CA GLY A 234 9.41 4.96 6.66
C GLY A 234 9.48 4.77 5.14
N THR A 235 10.40 5.44 4.45
CA THR A 235 10.59 5.28 2.98
C THR A 235 11.07 3.88 2.56
N GLY A 236 11.56 3.07 3.50
CA GLY A 236 11.94 1.67 3.25
C GLY A 236 10.82 0.65 3.47
N GLU A 237 9.60 1.07 3.81
CA GLU A 237 8.49 0.16 4.01
C GLU A 237 7.92 -0.34 2.68
N SER A 238 7.47 -1.60 2.66
CA SER A 238 6.98 -2.28 1.45
C SER A 238 5.80 -1.61 0.76
N TYR A 239 5.01 -0.84 1.51
CA TYR A 239 3.85 -0.10 0.99
C TYR A 239 4.13 1.39 0.76
N TYR A 240 5.36 1.86 0.94
CA TYR A 240 5.68 3.26 0.65
C TYR A 240 5.54 3.57 -0.83
N VAL A 241 4.85 4.66 -1.15
CA VAL A 241 4.72 5.16 -2.52
C VAL A 241 5.65 6.37 -2.69
N ALA A 242 6.59 6.28 -3.62
CA ALA A 242 7.55 7.36 -3.88
C ALA A 242 6.84 8.68 -4.22
N GLY A 243 7.32 9.76 -3.63
CA GLY A 243 6.73 11.09 -3.82
C GLY A 243 5.58 11.44 -2.87
N THR A 244 5.07 10.48 -2.07
CA THR A 244 4.09 10.79 -1.02
C THR A 244 4.78 11.31 0.23
N SER A 245 4.10 12.19 0.97
CA SER A 245 4.56 12.68 2.28
C SER A 245 5.90 13.45 2.25
N VAL A 246 6.38 13.86 1.09
CA VAL A 246 7.65 14.58 0.90
C VAL A 246 7.47 16.07 1.19
N GLY A 247 8.35 16.66 2.00
CA GLY A 247 8.36 18.08 2.35
C GLY A 247 8.54 18.98 1.14
N GLY A 248 7.86 20.13 1.11
CA GLY A 248 7.97 21.10 0.04
C GLY A 248 9.35 21.78 0.01
N SER A 249 9.91 21.92 -1.19
CA SER A 249 11.03 22.83 -1.43
C SER A 249 10.60 24.28 -1.20
N PRO A 250 11.53 25.26 -1.09
CA PRO A 250 11.16 26.66 -0.98
C PRO A 250 10.05 27.08 -1.95
N ALA A 251 9.07 27.80 -1.47
CA ALA A 251 7.87 28.26 -2.19
C ALA A 251 6.95 27.13 -2.74
N SER A 252 7.26 25.89 -2.51
CA SER A 252 6.47 24.76 -3.02
C SER A 252 5.62 24.12 -1.95
N ALA A 253 4.47 23.58 -2.34
CA ALA A 253 3.69 22.72 -1.47
C ALA A 253 4.45 21.43 -1.14
N GLY A 254 4.16 20.83 0.01
CA GLY A 254 4.53 19.47 0.30
C GLY A 254 3.72 18.46 -0.51
N SER A 255 3.89 17.16 -0.23
CA SER A 255 3.10 16.08 -0.81
C SER A 255 2.06 15.56 0.18
N ASN A 256 0.96 15.06 -0.34
CA ASN A 256 -0.09 14.41 0.47
C ASN A 256 0.44 13.16 1.15
N GLY A 257 -0.17 12.80 2.27
CA GLY A 257 0.05 11.55 2.97
C GLY A 257 -0.51 10.35 2.22
N TYR A 258 -0.38 9.19 2.87
CA TYR A 258 -0.84 7.91 2.34
C TYR A 258 -1.17 6.94 3.48
N ALA A 259 -2.09 6.01 3.26
CA ALA A 259 -2.41 4.99 4.23
C ALA A 259 -2.63 3.63 3.60
N VAL A 260 -2.21 2.58 4.30
CA VAL A 260 -2.53 1.19 3.96
C VAL A 260 -3.04 0.49 5.20
N VAL A 261 -4.16 -0.21 5.06
CA VAL A 261 -4.72 -1.09 6.08
C VAL A 261 -4.84 -2.49 5.49
N VAL A 262 -4.24 -3.45 6.16
CA VAL A 262 -4.28 -4.87 5.80
C VAL A 262 -5.12 -5.59 6.84
N PHE A 263 -6.24 -6.17 6.44
CA PHE A 263 -7.08 -7.00 7.34
C PHE A 263 -6.55 -8.43 7.33
N ASN A 264 -6.10 -8.89 8.48
CA ASN A 264 -5.65 -10.28 8.69
C ASN A 264 -6.84 -11.15 9.06
N ILE A 265 -7.30 -11.94 8.09
CA ILE A 265 -8.49 -12.78 8.22
C ILE A 265 -8.09 -14.15 8.79
N GLY A 266 -8.66 -14.48 9.94
CA GLY A 266 -8.56 -15.83 10.51
C GLY A 266 -9.62 -16.76 9.92
N VAL A 267 -9.24 -17.97 9.62
CA VAL A 267 -10.23 -19.01 9.28
C VAL A 267 -10.78 -19.58 10.58
N GLN A 268 -12.06 -19.37 10.82
CA GLN A 268 -12.75 -19.92 11.99
C GLN A 268 -13.47 -21.22 11.61
N ALA A 269 -12.98 -22.35 12.12
CA ALA A 269 -13.75 -23.57 12.19
C ALA A 269 -14.48 -23.60 13.54
N ASN A 270 -15.75 -23.95 13.53
CA ASN A 270 -16.53 -24.14 14.75
C ASN A 270 -17.00 -25.59 14.86
N VAL A 271 -16.92 -26.15 16.05
CA VAL A 271 -17.45 -27.48 16.37
C VAL A 271 -18.57 -27.35 17.41
N LYS A 272 -19.64 -28.11 17.23
CA LYS A 272 -20.74 -28.16 18.21
C LYS A 272 -20.43 -29.18 19.31
N VAL A 273 -20.15 -28.70 20.53
CA VAL A 273 -19.85 -29.51 21.68
C VAL A 273 -20.94 -29.28 22.73
N SER A 274 -21.64 -30.35 23.12
CA SER A 274 -22.71 -30.29 24.12
C SER A 274 -23.78 -29.24 23.83
N GLY A 275 -24.17 -29.12 22.55
CA GLY A 275 -25.21 -28.16 22.11
C GLY A 275 -24.75 -26.74 21.83
N SER A 276 -23.55 -26.36 22.22
CA SER A 276 -22.96 -25.03 22.00
C SER A 276 -21.87 -25.06 20.91
N TRP A 277 -21.87 -24.04 20.03
CA TRP A 277 -20.79 -23.86 19.07
C TRP A 277 -19.54 -23.33 19.76
N LYS A 278 -18.41 -24.00 19.54
CA LYS A 278 -17.10 -23.60 20.05
C LYS A 278 -16.15 -23.41 18.87
N GLU A 279 -15.35 -22.36 18.94
CA GLU A 279 -14.27 -22.10 17.99
C GLU A 279 -13.18 -23.18 18.09
N VAL A 280 -12.70 -23.64 16.94
CA VAL A 280 -11.59 -24.57 16.81
C VAL A 280 -10.34 -23.79 16.46
N ASN A 281 -9.42 -23.67 17.41
CA ASN A 281 -8.14 -22.97 17.20
C ASN A 281 -7.13 -23.85 16.47
N ASP A 282 -7.15 -25.16 16.73
CA ASP A 282 -6.25 -26.14 16.14
C ASP A 282 -6.98 -27.47 15.89
N MET A 283 -6.66 -28.08 14.76
CA MET A 283 -7.19 -29.39 14.38
C MET A 283 -6.02 -30.35 14.13
N TYR A 284 -6.12 -31.55 14.66
CA TYR A 284 -5.10 -32.59 14.49
C TYR A 284 -5.73 -33.87 13.98
N THR A 285 -5.03 -34.59 13.13
CA THR A 285 -5.37 -35.96 12.70
C THR A 285 -4.24 -36.91 13.06
N LYS A 286 -4.61 -38.18 13.36
CA LYS A 286 -3.63 -39.22 13.69
C LYS A 286 -3.28 -40.00 12.43
N VAL A 287 -2.05 -39.86 11.96
CA VAL A 287 -1.54 -40.57 10.78
C VAL A 287 -0.37 -41.44 11.21
N SER A 288 -0.46 -42.73 10.96
CA SER A 288 0.59 -43.73 11.32
C SER A 288 1.05 -43.64 12.78
N GLY A 289 0.09 -43.43 13.70
CA GLY A 289 0.36 -43.35 15.15
C GLY A 289 0.80 -41.98 15.68
N ALA A 290 1.15 -41.04 14.83
CA ALA A 290 1.54 -39.67 15.21
C ALA A 290 0.42 -38.65 14.96
N TRP A 291 0.25 -37.68 15.87
CA TRP A 291 -0.66 -36.55 15.68
C TRP A 291 -0.03 -35.55 14.74
N LYS A 292 -0.75 -35.22 13.65
CA LYS A 292 -0.34 -34.17 12.68
C LYS A 292 -1.39 -33.08 12.67
N GLN A 293 -0.95 -31.84 12.66
CA GLN A 293 -1.84 -30.68 12.52
C GLN A 293 -2.50 -30.71 11.14
N VAL A 294 -3.81 -30.46 11.11
CA VAL A 294 -4.56 -30.33 9.87
C VAL A 294 -4.45 -28.89 9.40
N THR A 295 -3.83 -28.67 8.27
CA THR A 295 -3.61 -27.35 7.69
C THR A 295 -4.68 -26.92 6.69
N ALA A 296 -5.48 -27.86 6.17
CA ALA A 296 -6.60 -27.59 5.27
C ALA A 296 -7.73 -28.60 5.47
N GLY A 297 -8.95 -28.14 5.28
CA GLY A 297 -10.15 -28.99 5.31
C GLY A 297 -11.08 -28.66 4.13
N TYR A 298 -11.65 -29.69 3.52
CA TYR A 298 -12.56 -29.56 2.40
C TYR A 298 -13.88 -30.26 2.66
N VAL A 299 -14.96 -29.75 2.09
CA VAL A 299 -16.28 -30.38 2.08
C VAL A 299 -16.76 -30.57 0.63
N LYS A 300 -17.34 -31.72 0.34
CA LYS A 300 -17.93 -31.97 -0.97
C LYS A 300 -19.40 -31.52 -0.98
N VAL A 301 -19.73 -30.49 -1.75
CA VAL A 301 -21.09 -29.95 -1.90
C VAL A 301 -21.51 -30.11 -3.34
N SER A 302 -22.59 -30.83 -3.57
CA SER A 302 -23.14 -31.09 -4.93
C SER A 302 -22.09 -31.64 -5.92
N GLY A 303 -21.24 -32.55 -5.42
CA GLY A 303 -20.21 -33.19 -6.25
C GLY A 303 -18.89 -32.44 -6.32
N THR A 304 -18.83 -31.19 -5.86
CA THR A 304 -17.62 -30.34 -5.91
C THR A 304 -17.01 -30.19 -4.52
N TRP A 305 -15.68 -30.35 -4.42
CA TRP A 305 -14.94 -30.08 -3.19
C TRP A 305 -14.82 -28.57 -2.99
N LYS A 306 -15.26 -28.09 -1.83
CA LYS A 306 -15.11 -26.69 -1.39
C LYS A 306 -14.25 -26.63 -0.15
N ALA A 307 -13.31 -25.71 -0.11
CA ALA A 307 -12.49 -25.49 1.07
C ALA A 307 -13.37 -25.05 2.25
N LEU A 308 -13.24 -25.74 3.39
CA LEU A 308 -13.83 -25.34 4.67
C LEU A 308 -12.91 -24.38 5.41
N PHE A 309 -11.63 -24.69 5.41
CA PHE A 309 -10.59 -23.87 5.99
C PHE A 309 -9.23 -24.24 5.38
N ASN A 310 -8.34 -23.29 5.44
CA ASN A 310 -7.00 -23.47 4.97
C ASN A 310 -6.08 -22.56 5.80
N SER A 311 -5.39 -23.12 6.76
CA SER A 311 -4.56 -22.38 7.72
C SER A 311 -3.21 -21.96 7.16
N GLY A 312 -3.08 -21.87 5.88
CA GLY A 312 -1.81 -21.55 5.27
C GLY A 312 -1.87 -20.95 3.88
N LEU A 313 -3.05 -20.90 3.29
CA LEU A 313 -3.19 -20.38 1.94
C LEU A 313 -3.70 -18.94 1.99
N ASN A 314 -2.79 -18.01 1.85
CA ASN A 314 -3.07 -16.61 1.56
C ASN A 314 -3.32 -16.46 0.06
N PHE A 315 -4.54 -16.74 -0.39
CA PHE A 315 -4.84 -16.72 -1.83
C PHE A 315 -4.83 -15.33 -2.45
N ILE A 316 -5.02 -14.30 -1.69
CA ILE A 316 -5.17 -12.95 -2.22
C ILE A 316 -3.87 -12.16 -2.14
N GLU A 317 -3.12 -12.27 -1.06
CA GLU A 317 -1.86 -11.53 -0.91
C GLU A 317 -0.74 -12.04 -1.79
N ASN A 318 -0.80 -13.30 -2.13
CA ASN A 318 0.30 -13.91 -2.87
C ASN A 318 0.01 -14.01 -4.36
N ALA A 319 -1.21 -13.72 -4.74
CA ALA A 319 -1.47 -13.37 -6.12
C ALA A 319 -0.58 -12.22 -6.56
N ALA A 320 -0.36 -11.24 -5.69
CA ALA A 320 0.63 -10.19 -5.91
C ALA A 320 2.08 -10.69 -5.93
N GLY A 321 2.38 -11.83 -5.34
CA GLY A 321 3.74 -12.40 -5.35
C GLY A 321 4.10 -13.17 -6.62
N PHE A 322 3.09 -13.55 -7.40
CA PHE A 322 3.30 -14.30 -8.64
C PHE A 322 3.30 -13.46 -9.90
N GLY A 323 3.73 -12.47 -10.00
CA GLY A 323 3.76 -11.67 -11.19
C GLY A 323 3.68 -10.23 -10.90
N ASN A 324 3.41 -9.92 -9.67
CA ASN A 324 3.50 -8.57 -9.29
C ASN A 324 4.74 -8.31 -8.43
N THR A 325 5.84 -8.08 -9.06
CA THR A 325 6.95 -7.34 -8.51
C THR A 325 6.70 -5.84 -8.54
N THR A 326 5.50 -5.40 -8.87
CA THR A 326 5.16 -3.99 -9.02
C THR A 326 4.80 -3.29 -7.72
N GLY A 327 5.21 -3.81 -6.60
CA GLY A 327 5.40 -3.00 -5.41
C GLY A 327 6.67 -2.16 -5.46
N ALA A 328 7.48 -2.32 -6.50
CA ALA A 328 8.64 -1.51 -6.77
C ALA A 328 8.46 -0.88 -8.15
N SER A 329 7.95 0.33 -8.17
CA SER A 329 8.22 1.26 -9.25
C SER A 329 9.74 1.46 -9.30
N GLY A 330 10.35 0.80 -10.18
CA GLY A 330 11.77 0.95 -10.37
C GLY A 330 12.47 -0.38 -10.49
N ALA A 331 12.84 -0.64 -11.67
CA ALA A 331 13.80 -1.60 -12.10
C ALA A 331 13.27 -3.02 -12.26
N SER A 332 13.15 -3.25 -13.47
CA SER A 332 13.94 -4.27 -14.11
C SER A 332 13.72 -5.68 -13.64
N SER A 333 13.28 -6.47 -14.56
CA SER A 333 13.83 -7.79 -14.79
C SER A 333 14.08 -8.64 -13.54
N GLY A 334 13.03 -8.88 -12.80
CA GLY A 334 12.97 -10.02 -11.89
C GLY A 334 12.10 -11.07 -12.57
N SER A 335 12.70 -11.91 -13.33
CA SER A 335 12.14 -13.10 -13.94
C SER A 335 11.37 -13.95 -12.92
N GLY A 336 10.09 -13.83 -12.89
CA GLY A 336 9.19 -14.60 -12.04
C GLY A 336 7.76 -14.37 -12.43
N GLY A 337 7.49 -14.10 -13.70
CA GLY A 337 6.17 -13.84 -14.18
C GLY A 337 5.48 -15.12 -14.64
N GLY A 338 4.69 -15.72 -13.78
CA GLY A 338 3.70 -16.69 -14.21
C GLY A 338 2.61 -15.98 -15.01
N GLY A 339 2.28 -16.51 -16.18
CA GLY A 339 1.28 -15.93 -17.04
C GLY A 339 -0.15 -16.31 -16.63
N CYS A 340 -1.09 -15.37 -16.70
CA CYS A 340 -2.47 -15.54 -16.29
C CYS A 340 -3.47 -14.97 -17.30
N PHE A 341 -4.70 -15.52 -17.35
CA PHE A 341 -5.77 -15.12 -18.24
C PHE A 341 -7.01 -14.68 -17.48
N ILE A 342 -7.79 -13.78 -18.06
CA ILE A 342 -9.07 -13.35 -17.47
C ILE A 342 -10.10 -14.50 -17.53
N ALA A 343 -11.08 -14.48 -16.60
CA ALA A 343 -12.22 -15.39 -16.63
C ALA A 343 -12.96 -15.36 -17.99
N GLY A 344 -13.44 -16.52 -18.42
CA GLY A 344 -14.08 -16.68 -19.73
C GLY A 344 -13.11 -16.91 -20.90
N THR A 345 -11.78 -16.83 -20.67
CA THR A 345 -10.80 -17.21 -21.70
C THR A 345 -10.93 -18.71 -22.02
N MET A 346 -11.19 -19.03 -23.28
CA MET A 346 -11.50 -20.40 -23.72
C MET A 346 -10.24 -21.19 -24.04
N ILE A 347 -9.96 -22.21 -23.25
CA ILE A 347 -8.80 -23.10 -23.40
C ILE A 347 -9.16 -24.26 -24.33
N SER A 348 -8.29 -24.55 -25.29
CA SER A 348 -8.44 -25.71 -26.16
C SER A 348 -8.10 -27.01 -25.42
N MET A 349 -9.07 -27.90 -25.26
CA MET A 349 -8.89 -29.18 -24.61
C MET A 349 -8.41 -30.27 -25.59
N HIS A 350 -7.89 -31.38 -25.07
CA HIS A 350 -7.36 -32.49 -25.86
C HIS A 350 -8.41 -33.14 -26.75
N ASP A 351 -9.67 -33.23 -26.30
CA ASP A 351 -10.79 -33.80 -27.00
C ASP A 351 -11.39 -32.88 -28.08
N GLY A 352 -10.80 -31.68 -28.27
CA GLY A 352 -11.26 -30.68 -29.21
C GLY A 352 -12.35 -29.75 -28.67
N SER A 353 -12.82 -29.95 -27.46
CA SER A 353 -13.72 -29.02 -26.76
C SER A 353 -13.01 -27.74 -26.34
N LEU A 354 -13.81 -26.73 -25.96
CA LEU A 354 -13.33 -25.51 -25.35
C LEU A 354 -13.83 -25.45 -23.90
N LYS A 355 -12.95 -25.07 -22.98
CA LYS A 355 -13.29 -24.94 -21.54
C LYS A 355 -12.83 -23.59 -21.03
N PRO A 356 -13.68 -22.79 -20.32
CA PRO A 356 -13.24 -21.54 -19.69
C PRO A 356 -12.10 -21.77 -18.72
N VAL A 357 -11.10 -20.89 -18.70
CA VAL A 357 -9.88 -21.05 -17.89
C VAL A 357 -10.18 -21.21 -16.40
N GLU A 358 -11.19 -20.52 -15.87
CA GLU A 358 -11.62 -20.62 -14.47
C GLU A 358 -12.29 -21.97 -14.13
N GLN A 359 -12.56 -22.79 -15.11
CA GLN A 359 -13.15 -24.13 -14.95
C GLN A 359 -12.13 -25.24 -15.23
N VAL A 360 -10.95 -24.90 -15.73
CA VAL A 360 -9.86 -25.87 -15.92
C VAL A 360 -9.43 -26.39 -14.57
N ASP A 361 -9.34 -27.71 -14.44
CA ASP A 361 -9.08 -28.37 -13.15
C ASP A 361 -7.94 -29.38 -13.24
N ILE A 362 -7.38 -29.73 -12.09
CA ILE A 362 -6.34 -30.78 -12.02
C ILE A 362 -6.91 -32.10 -12.56
N GLY A 363 -6.13 -32.69 -13.47
CA GLY A 363 -6.51 -33.91 -14.15
C GLY A 363 -7.15 -33.71 -15.51
N ASP A 364 -7.58 -32.50 -15.86
CA ASP A 364 -7.95 -32.13 -17.24
C ASP A 364 -6.77 -32.35 -18.19
N THR A 365 -7.06 -32.56 -19.46
CA THR A 365 -6.01 -32.67 -20.49
C THR A 365 -6.22 -31.59 -21.54
N VAL A 366 -5.26 -30.66 -21.66
CA VAL A 366 -5.29 -29.57 -22.63
C VAL A 366 -4.59 -30.00 -23.94
N ARG A 367 -4.92 -29.32 -25.03
CA ARG A 367 -4.66 -29.77 -26.42
C ARG A 367 -3.20 -30.15 -26.69
N ILE A 368 -2.25 -29.31 -26.33
CA ILE A 368 -0.81 -29.58 -26.51
C ILE A 368 -0.06 -29.63 -25.18
N GLY A 369 -0.65 -29.07 -24.13
CA GLY A 369 -0.03 -28.99 -22.81
C GLY A 369 -0.01 -30.30 -22.04
N GLY A 370 -0.83 -31.28 -22.43
CA GLY A 370 -0.95 -32.52 -21.68
C GLY A 370 -1.84 -32.36 -20.43
N LYS A 371 -1.59 -33.17 -19.41
CA LYS A 371 -2.39 -33.20 -18.20
C LYS A 371 -2.09 -32.00 -17.30
N VAL A 372 -3.15 -31.38 -16.79
CA VAL A 372 -3.07 -30.29 -15.80
C VAL A 372 -2.76 -30.87 -14.42
N PHE A 373 -1.74 -30.32 -13.75
CA PHE A 373 -1.32 -30.75 -12.41
C PHE A 373 -1.47 -29.67 -11.36
N ALA A 374 -1.66 -28.40 -11.77
CA ALA A 374 -1.85 -27.29 -10.86
C ALA A 374 -2.80 -26.27 -11.47
N THR A 375 -3.56 -25.56 -10.63
CA THR A 375 -4.38 -24.41 -11.03
C THR A 375 -4.15 -23.24 -10.08
N GLY A 376 -4.23 -22.00 -10.60
CA GLY A 376 -4.01 -20.78 -9.83
C GLY A 376 -5.07 -19.71 -10.13
N LYS A 377 -5.30 -18.86 -9.14
CA LYS A 377 -6.17 -17.68 -9.25
C LYS A 377 -5.49 -16.51 -8.58
N PHE A 378 -5.32 -15.40 -9.29
CA PHE A 378 -4.50 -14.28 -8.86
C PHE A 378 -5.21 -12.95 -9.09
N LEU A 379 -4.75 -11.91 -8.40
CA LEU A 379 -5.09 -10.52 -8.65
C LEU A 379 -3.89 -9.84 -9.29
N ILE A 380 -4.09 -9.22 -10.46
CA ILE A 380 -3.04 -8.49 -11.18
C ILE A 380 -3.52 -7.08 -11.53
N ASP A 381 -2.59 -6.18 -11.82
CA ASP A 381 -2.82 -4.79 -12.23
C ASP A 381 -2.18 -4.44 -13.59
N ASN A 382 -1.71 -5.43 -14.34
CA ASN A 382 -1.06 -5.26 -15.64
C ASN A 382 -1.74 -6.11 -16.73
N LEU A 383 -3.03 -5.92 -16.92
CA LEU A 383 -3.79 -6.64 -17.96
C LEU A 383 -3.55 -6.05 -19.35
N TYR A 384 -3.37 -6.91 -20.31
CA TYR A 384 -3.19 -6.59 -21.73
C TYR A 384 -4.21 -7.31 -22.61
N ASP A 385 -4.60 -6.70 -23.72
CA ASP A 385 -5.21 -7.38 -24.87
C ASP A 385 -4.11 -7.80 -25.82
N TYR A 386 -4.07 -9.08 -26.14
CA TYR A 386 -3.21 -9.65 -27.16
C TYR A 386 -4.07 -10.34 -28.22
N ASN A 387 -4.33 -9.65 -29.34
CA ASN A 387 -5.19 -10.15 -30.43
C ASN A 387 -6.56 -10.65 -29.95
N GLY A 388 -7.21 -9.93 -29.04
CA GLY A 388 -8.51 -10.29 -28.46
C GLY A 388 -8.44 -11.31 -27.32
N ILE A 389 -7.23 -11.64 -26.83
CA ILE A 389 -7.01 -12.48 -25.65
C ILE A 389 -6.54 -11.58 -24.50
N GLN A 390 -7.35 -11.48 -23.44
CA GLN A 390 -6.98 -10.71 -22.27
C GLN A 390 -6.10 -11.54 -21.33
N VAL A 391 -4.88 -11.08 -21.14
CA VAL A 391 -3.79 -11.82 -20.50
C VAL A 391 -2.87 -10.87 -19.73
N SER A 392 -2.17 -11.37 -18.70
CA SER A 392 -1.18 -10.56 -17.97
C SER A 392 -0.02 -10.16 -18.89
N GLY A 393 0.47 -8.92 -18.76
CA GLY A 393 1.58 -8.39 -19.56
C GLY A 393 2.86 -9.22 -19.46
N THR A 394 3.09 -9.85 -18.31
CA THR A 394 4.26 -10.72 -18.07
C THR A 394 4.17 -12.10 -18.73
N HIS A 395 3.02 -12.49 -19.27
CA HIS A 395 2.84 -13.79 -19.92
C HIS A 395 3.68 -13.92 -21.19
N MET A 396 4.31 -15.09 -21.36
CA MET A 396 5.07 -15.38 -22.57
C MET A 396 4.16 -15.90 -23.65
N VAL A 397 4.26 -15.32 -24.83
CA VAL A 397 3.56 -15.71 -26.05
C VAL A 397 4.56 -16.02 -27.16
N LYS A 398 4.26 -16.95 -28.03
CA LYS A 398 5.12 -17.32 -29.14
C LYS A 398 4.79 -16.52 -30.38
N GLU A 399 5.73 -15.68 -30.83
CA GLU A 399 5.65 -14.86 -32.04
C GLU A 399 6.80 -15.22 -32.98
N ASP A 400 6.51 -15.52 -34.22
CA ASP A 400 7.50 -15.83 -35.28
C ASP A 400 8.57 -16.85 -34.82
N GLY A 401 8.17 -17.79 -33.95
CA GLY A 401 9.05 -18.84 -33.45
C GLY A 401 9.83 -18.46 -32.17
N ALA A 402 9.78 -17.21 -31.72
CA ALA A 402 10.42 -16.73 -30.50
C ALA A 402 9.41 -16.50 -29.37
N TRP A 403 9.86 -16.66 -28.12
CA TRP A 403 9.07 -16.32 -26.93
C TRP A 403 9.29 -14.86 -26.58
N VAL A 404 8.20 -14.09 -26.45
CA VAL A 404 8.19 -12.69 -26.04
C VAL A 404 7.17 -12.48 -24.94
N ARG A 405 7.39 -11.52 -24.07
CA ARG A 405 6.36 -11.09 -23.11
C ARG A 405 5.28 -10.31 -23.84
N VAL A 406 4.04 -10.47 -23.42
CA VAL A 406 2.91 -9.72 -24.01
C VAL A 406 3.12 -8.21 -23.88
N GLU A 407 3.67 -7.75 -22.74
CA GLU A 407 3.98 -6.33 -22.51
C GLU A 407 5.09 -5.77 -23.43
N ASP A 408 5.98 -6.64 -23.92
CA ASP A 408 7.07 -6.29 -24.85
C ASP A 408 6.68 -6.50 -26.33
N SER A 409 5.53 -7.13 -26.57
CA SER A 409 5.03 -7.40 -27.91
C SER A 409 4.40 -6.17 -28.55
N ARG A 410 4.59 -6.01 -29.85
CA ARG A 410 3.89 -4.99 -30.63
C ARG A 410 2.38 -5.23 -30.78
N LEU A 411 1.93 -6.45 -30.49
CA LEU A 411 0.53 -6.86 -30.55
C LEU A 411 -0.16 -6.74 -29.18
N GLY A 412 0.62 -6.55 -28.11
CA GLY A 412 0.12 -6.34 -26.75
C GLY A 412 -0.33 -4.89 -26.55
N VAL A 413 -1.58 -4.71 -26.15
CA VAL A 413 -2.16 -3.40 -25.82
C VAL A 413 -2.55 -3.38 -24.36
N SER A 414 -1.94 -2.49 -23.56
CA SER A 414 -2.30 -2.34 -22.14
C SER A 414 -3.77 -1.93 -21.98
N LEU A 415 -4.47 -2.58 -21.07
CA LEU A 415 -5.85 -2.26 -20.71
C LEU A 415 -5.98 -1.38 -19.46
N GLY A 416 -4.84 -0.88 -18.94
CA GLY A 416 -4.77 -0.04 -17.76
C GLY A 416 -4.28 -0.81 -16.52
N ASP A 417 -4.25 -0.09 -15.39
CA ASP A 417 -3.69 -0.57 -14.12
C ASP A 417 -4.80 -0.95 -13.11
N ASP A 418 -6.00 -1.24 -13.58
CA ASP A 418 -7.09 -1.71 -12.72
C ASP A 418 -6.82 -3.14 -12.24
N GLU A 419 -7.05 -3.39 -10.94
CA GLU A 419 -6.89 -4.73 -10.36
C GLU A 419 -7.96 -5.69 -10.89
N VAL A 420 -7.53 -6.79 -11.51
CA VAL A 420 -8.41 -7.81 -12.07
C VAL A 420 -8.05 -9.21 -11.59
N ILE A 421 -9.06 -10.06 -11.42
CA ILE A 421 -8.87 -11.48 -11.10
C ILE A 421 -8.56 -12.24 -12.38
N VAL A 422 -7.47 -12.99 -12.36
CA VAL A 422 -6.99 -13.83 -13.45
C VAL A 422 -6.76 -15.27 -13.01
N TYR A 423 -6.69 -16.16 -13.97
CA TYR A 423 -6.59 -17.61 -13.79
C TYR A 423 -5.44 -18.18 -14.61
N VAL A 424 -4.83 -19.24 -14.08
CA VAL A 424 -3.73 -19.94 -14.73
C VAL A 424 -3.71 -21.39 -14.31
N PHE A 425 -3.01 -22.21 -15.04
CA PHE A 425 -2.74 -23.61 -14.69
C PHE A 425 -1.34 -24.02 -15.16
N GLY A 426 -0.79 -25.05 -14.51
CA GLY A 426 0.41 -25.75 -14.92
C GLY A 426 0.05 -27.07 -15.59
N ASN A 427 0.75 -27.42 -16.67
CA ASN A 427 0.52 -28.66 -17.40
C ASN A 427 1.84 -29.36 -17.78
N GLU A 428 1.76 -30.64 -18.15
CA GLU A 428 2.92 -31.50 -18.39
C GLU A 428 3.90 -30.95 -19.45
N ASN A 429 3.38 -30.33 -20.51
CA ASN A 429 4.19 -29.87 -21.63
C ASN A 429 4.45 -28.35 -21.63
N ARG A 430 4.05 -27.65 -20.57
CA ARG A 430 4.28 -26.20 -20.39
C ARG A 430 3.70 -25.31 -21.49
N ARG A 431 2.62 -25.74 -22.17
CA ARG A 431 2.05 -25.02 -23.32
C ARG A 431 0.54 -24.91 -23.20
N ILE A 432 0.04 -23.76 -23.61
CA ILE A 432 -1.39 -23.43 -23.66
C ILE A 432 -1.72 -22.90 -25.06
N ILE A 433 -2.79 -23.40 -25.67
CA ILE A 433 -3.30 -22.89 -26.95
C ILE A 433 -4.63 -22.18 -26.73
N ILE A 434 -4.68 -20.90 -27.15
CA ILE A 434 -5.89 -20.09 -27.14
C ILE A 434 -6.04 -19.45 -28.52
N ASN A 435 -7.16 -19.69 -29.23
CA ASN A 435 -7.44 -19.14 -30.55
C ASN A 435 -6.30 -19.37 -31.58
N GLY A 436 -5.55 -20.47 -31.43
CA GLY A 436 -4.42 -20.79 -32.32
C GLY A 436 -3.10 -20.13 -31.89
N THR A 437 -3.09 -19.26 -30.87
CA THR A 437 -1.90 -18.64 -30.30
C THR A 437 -1.33 -19.54 -29.20
N GLU A 438 -0.01 -19.73 -29.21
CA GLU A 438 0.71 -20.54 -28.24
C GLU A 438 1.26 -19.65 -27.12
N PHE A 439 0.91 -19.99 -25.87
CA PHE A 439 1.40 -19.38 -24.64
C PHE A 439 2.16 -20.42 -23.81
N THR A 440 3.04 -19.96 -22.91
CA THR A 440 3.58 -20.82 -21.85
C THR A 440 2.49 -21.17 -20.84
N ASP A 441 2.74 -22.14 -19.98
CA ASP A 441 1.98 -22.31 -18.75
C ASP A 441 2.60 -21.44 -17.63
N TYR A 442 2.10 -21.60 -16.42
CA TYR A 442 2.56 -20.84 -15.27
C TYR A 442 4.05 -21.03 -14.93
N PHE A 443 4.61 -22.21 -15.18
CA PHE A 443 5.97 -22.59 -14.73
C PHE A 443 7.06 -22.39 -15.78
N GLU A 444 6.70 -22.15 -17.00
CA GLU A 444 7.67 -21.92 -18.06
C GLU A 444 7.66 -20.47 -18.53
N LEU A 445 8.70 -19.77 -18.19
CA LEU A 445 8.81 -18.33 -18.38
C LEU A 445 9.53 -17.96 -19.69
N SER A 446 10.44 -18.82 -20.15
CA SER A 446 11.18 -18.64 -21.40
C SER A 446 11.89 -19.92 -21.81
N GLU A 447 12.53 -19.91 -23.01
CA GLU A 447 13.44 -20.97 -23.44
C GLU A 447 14.86 -20.83 -22.85
N GLN A 448 15.09 -19.84 -21.98
CA GLN A 448 16.38 -19.72 -21.29
C GLN A 448 16.57 -20.88 -20.31
N GLN A 449 17.73 -21.51 -20.38
CA GLN A 449 18.00 -22.76 -19.67
C GLN A 449 17.79 -22.66 -18.15
N GLU A 450 18.11 -21.52 -17.54
CA GLU A 450 17.90 -21.31 -16.11
C GLU A 450 16.43 -21.35 -15.70
N LEU A 451 15.55 -20.73 -16.51
CA LEU A 451 14.12 -20.68 -16.23
C LEU A 451 13.45 -22.02 -16.52
N ILE A 452 13.88 -22.73 -17.55
CA ILE A 452 13.42 -24.08 -17.85
C ILE A 452 13.79 -25.01 -16.71
N ASN A 453 15.05 -24.98 -16.25
CA ASN A 453 15.52 -25.80 -15.14
C ASN A 453 14.75 -25.50 -13.85
N HIS A 454 14.44 -24.23 -13.58
CA HIS A 454 13.64 -23.86 -12.42
C HIS A 454 12.21 -24.38 -12.52
N GLY A 455 11.59 -24.29 -13.69
CA GLY A 455 10.25 -24.84 -13.93
C GLY A 455 10.22 -26.36 -13.82
N GLU A 456 11.19 -27.05 -14.37
CA GLU A 456 11.32 -28.52 -14.27
C GLU A 456 11.61 -28.99 -12.85
N ASP A 457 12.43 -28.23 -12.10
CA ASP A 457 12.70 -28.52 -10.69
C ASP A 457 11.43 -28.42 -9.85
N ILE A 458 10.66 -27.36 -10.01
CA ILE A 458 9.35 -27.22 -9.36
C ILE A 458 8.41 -28.36 -9.74
N PHE A 459 8.34 -28.72 -11.02
CA PHE A 459 7.49 -29.80 -11.48
C PHE A 459 7.91 -31.17 -10.91
N SER A 460 9.20 -31.46 -10.91
CA SER A 460 9.75 -32.75 -10.44
C SER A 460 9.63 -32.94 -8.93
N ASN A 461 9.69 -31.86 -8.16
CA ASN A 461 9.68 -31.87 -6.71
C ASN A 461 8.45 -31.10 -6.13
N TRP A 462 7.32 -31.22 -6.80
CA TRP A 462 6.11 -30.44 -6.49
C TRP A 462 5.73 -30.44 -4.99
N GLN A 463 5.73 -31.60 -4.35
CA GLN A 463 5.37 -31.70 -2.93
C GLN A 463 6.35 -31.01 -1.99
N ASP A 464 7.62 -30.96 -2.34
CA ASP A 464 8.65 -30.30 -1.56
C ASP A 464 8.69 -28.79 -1.86
N HIS A 465 8.47 -28.41 -3.10
CA HIS A 465 8.37 -27.02 -3.52
C HIS A 465 7.08 -26.35 -3.11
N ASP A 466 5.95 -27.07 -2.98
CA ASP A 466 4.70 -26.53 -2.50
C ASP A 466 4.87 -25.81 -1.15
N ARG A 467 5.67 -26.37 -0.25
CA ARG A 467 6.01 -25.74 1.03
C ARG A 467 6.91 -24.51 0.87
N GLN A 468 7.89 -24.55 -0.03
CA GLN A 468 8.79 -23.42 -0.28
C GLN A 468 8.10 -22.28 -1.02
N ILE A 469 7.21 -22.61 -1.94
CA ILE A 469 6.34 -21.70 -2.65
C ILE A 469 5.44 -21.00 -1.63
N HIS A 470 4.87 -21.76 -0.73
CA HIS A 470 4.05 -21.27 0.36
C HIS A 470 4.80 -20.32 1.29
N ASP A 471 6.02 -20.68 1.70
CA ASP A 471 6.87 -19.86 2.56
C ASP A 471 7.34 -18.57 1.85
N LYS A 472 7.33 -18.56 0.52
CA LYS A 472 7.60 -17.39 -0.32
C LYS A 472 6.33 -16.63 -0.73
N ASN A 473 5.20 -16.96 -0.09
CA ASN A 473 3.90 -16.39 -0.42
C ASN A 473 3.47 -16.60 -1.88
N VAL A 474 3.74 -17.77 -2.44
CA VAL A 474 3.32 -18.16 -3.79
C VAL A 474 2.15 -19.11 -3.69
N ASN A 475 0.99 -18.75 -4.21
CA ASN A 475 -0.21 -19.55 -4.10
C ASN A 475 -0.58 -20.22 -5.41
N ILE A 476 -0.27 -21.47 -5.49
CA ILE A 476 -0.83 -22.33 -6.52
C ILE A 476 -1.88 -23.20 -5.83
N LEU A 477 -3.09 -23.12 -6.34
CA LEU A 477 -4.18 -23.96 -5.89
C LEU A 477 -4.00 -25.35 -6.47
N ASN A 478 -3.61 -26.28 -5.63
CA ASN A 478 -3.85 -27.66 -5.89
C ASN A 478 -5.28 -27.97 -5.43
N ALA A 479 -6.12 -28.41 -6.33
CA ALA A 479 -7.46 -28.85 -6.00
C ALA A 479 -7.44 -30.15 -5.20
#